data_4dedc69585aad5a64d0d4ef29cd21045
#
_entry.id   4dedc69585aad5a64d0d4ef29cd21045
#
_cell.length_a   1.000
_cell.length_b   1.000
_cell.length_c   1.000
_cell.angle_alpha   90.00
_cell.angle_beta   90.00
_cell.angle_gamma   90.00
#
_symmetry.space_group_name_H-M   'P 1'
#
loop_
_entity.id
_entity.type
_entity.pdbx_description
1 polymer ?
#
loop_
_entity_poly.entity_id
_entity_poly.type
_entity_poly.pdbx_seq_one_letter_code
_entity_poly.pdbx_strand_id
1 'polypeptide(L)'
;QDGAQALAALADSLGAPARSPVRIPLQLPELPNGPLTALGVAQVIAAMTPENVIFADEAATASLPLLSTMARARPHTHLPLTGGSIGQGLPLAVGAAIAAPDRKVICPHGDGGAAYTMQALWTMAREKLDIVIVIYANRSYAILNIELGRVGATGSGPVAMSMLDLHNPEMNWTKIAEGLGVEASRATTCEEFAAQY
;
A
#
# COMPACT_ATOMS: atom_id res chain seq x y z
N GLN A 1 10.75 26.27 -2.20
CA GLN A 1 10.63 26.43 -3.66
C GLN A 1 9.36 25.72 -4.10
N ASP A 2 8.55 26.40 -4.92
CA ASP A 2 7.34 25.83 -5.50
C ASP A 2 7.72 24.99 -6.73
N GLY A 3 7.58 23.67 -6.64
CA GLY A 3 7.91 22.74 -7.72
C GLY A 3 7.05 22.93 -8.96
N ALA A 4 5.78 23.32 -8.81
CA ALA A 4 4.89 23.58 -9.93
C ALA A 4 5.34 24.82 -10.74
N GLN A 5 5.71 25.91 -10.05
CA GLN A 5 6.28 27.09 -10.69
C GLN A 5 7.60 26.78 -11.39
N ALA A 6 8.47 25.99 -10.78
CA ALA A 6 9.75 25.61 -11.38
C ALA A 6 9.55 24.81 -12.67
N LEU A 7 8.61 23.85 -12.67
CA LEU A 7 8.28 23.07 -13.86
C LEU A 7 7.62 23.91 -14.95
N ALA A 8 6.74 24.84 -14.60
CA ALA A 8 6.15 25.78 -15.55
C ALA A 8 7.23 26.66 -16.20
N ALA A 9 8.11 27.26 -15.40
CA ALA A 9 9.22 28.07 -15.91
C ALA A 9 10.18 27.28 -16.82
N LEU A 10 10.43 26.01 -16.50
CA LEU A 10 11.23 25.12 -17.34
C LEU A 10 10.52 24.84 -18.67
N ALA A 11 9.22 24.54 -18.63
CA ALA A 11 8.44 24.32 -19.86
C ALA A 11 8.45 25.56 -20.78
N ASP A 12 8.27 26.76 -20.21
CA ASP A 12 8.33 28.02 -20.94
C ASP A 12 9.72 28.26 -21.56
N SER A 13 10.78 28.02 -20.78
CA SER A 13 12.17 28.21 -21.25
C SER A 13 12.55 27.27 -22.39
N LEU A 14 11.94 26.08 -22.43
CA LEU A 14 12.14 25.10 -23.50
C LEU A 14 11.19 25.28 -24.69
N GLY A 15 10.27 26.25 -24.65
CA GLY A 15 9.23 26.40 -25.65
C GLY A 15 8.34 25.16 -25.78
N ALA A 16 8.10 24.46 -24.69
CA ALA A 16 7.35 23.20 -24.71
C ALA A 16 5.90 23.45 -25.17
N PRO A 17 5.40 22.71 -26.18
CA PRO A 17 4.04 22.90 -26.65
C PRO A 17 3.04 22.48 -25.59
N ALA A 18 1.98 23.26 -25.44
CA ALA A 18 0.85 22.85 -24.60
C ALA A 18 0.22 21.58 -25.20
N ARG A 19 0.20 20.52 -24.41
CA ARG A 19 -0.43 19.24 -24.78
C ARG A 19 -1.48 18.88 -23.73
N SER A 20 -2.62 18.39 -24.21
CA SER A 20 -3.58 17.78 -23.29
C SER A 20 -2.96 16.54 -22.63
N PRO A 21 -3.15 16.37 -21.32
CA PRO A 21 -2.65 15.17 -20.64
C PRO A 21 -3.26 13.91 -21.26
N VAL A 22 -2.44 12.89 -21.44
CA VAL A 22 -2.91 11.57 -21.84
C VAL A 22 -3.69 10.98 -20.66
N ARG A 23 -4.97 10.69 -20.87
CA ARG A 23 -5.80 10.04 -19.85
C ARG A 23 -5.87 8.55 -20.16
N ILE A 24 -5.58 7.72 -19.18
CA ILE A 24 -5.81 6.28 -19.25
C ILE A 24 -7.33 6.06 -19.06
N PRO A 25 -8.00 5.34 -19.98
CA PRO A 25 -9.44 5.07 -19.84
C PRO A 25 -9.72 4.26 -18.58
N LEU A 26 -10.83 4.57 -17.91
CA LEU A 26 -11.36 3.79 -16.81
C LEU A 26 -11.68 2.37 -17.29
N GLN A 27 -11.14 1.38 -16.59
CA GLN A 27 -11.39 -0.04 -16.87
C GLN A 27 -11.30 -0.82 -15.56
N LEU A 28 -12.43 -0.98 -14.90
CA LEU A 28 -12.50 -1.75 -13.65
C LEU A 28 -12.38 -3.25 -13.95
N PRO A 29 -11.57 -3.98 -13.17
CA PRO A 29 -11.53 -5.42 -13.28
C PRO A 29 -12.83 -6.05 -12.78
N GLU A 30 -13.12 -7.27 -13.23
CA GLU A 30 -14.09 -8.13 -12.57
C GLU A 30 -13.56 -8.59 -11.22
N LEU A 31 -14.46 -8.87 -10.28
CA LEU A 31 -14.06 -9.42 -8.98
C LEU A 31 -13.46 -10.81 -9.18
N PRO A 32 -12.22 -11.02 -8.74
CA PRO A 32 -11.58 -12.33 -8.82
C PRO A 32 -12.19 -13.30 -7.81
N ASN A 33 -11.94 -14.59 -8.02
CA ASN A 33 -12.33 -15.67 -7.12
C ASN A 33 -11.15 -16.58 -6.79
N GLY A 34 -11.32 -17.41 -5.76
CA GLY A 34 -10.32 -18.38 -5.32
C GLY A 34 -9.24 -17.84 -4.39
N PRO A 35 -8.08 -18.52 -4.27
CA PRO A 35 -7.03 -18.15 -3.31
C PRO A 35 -6.52 -16.72 -3.50
N LEU A 36 -6.22 -16.03 -2.37
CA LEU A 36 -5.66 -14.69 -2.41
C LEU A 36 -4.25 -14.69 -3.03
N THR A 37 -4.10 -13.79 -4.01
CA THR A 37 -2.80 -13.39 -4.58
C THR A 37 -2.67 -11.88 -4.49
N ALA A 38 -1.45 -11.34 -4.62
CA ALA A 38 -1.25 -9.89 -4.63
C ALA A 38 -2.05 -9.23 -5.78
N LEU A 39 -2.16 -9.89 -6.94
CA LEU A 39 -2.99 -9.42 -8.06
C LEU A 39 -4.47 -9.48 -7.73
N GLY A 40 -4.95 -10.57 -7.13
CA GLY A 40 -6.36 -10.70 -6.72
C GLY A 40 -6.78 -9.61 -5.74
N VAL A 41 -5.95 -9.33 -4.72
CA VAL A 41 -6.18 -8.22 -3.79
C VAL A 41 -6.22 -6.88 -4.54
N ALA A 42 -5.30 -6.63 -5.47
CA ALA A 42 -5.27 -5.41 -6.28
C ALA A 42 -6.54 -5.25 -7.13
N GLN A 43 -7.05 -6.35 -7.71
CA GLN A 43 -8.28 -6.36 -8.50
C GLN A 43 -9.52 -6.05 -7.64
N VAL A 44 -9.64 -6.66 -6.45
CA VAL A 44 -10.73 -6.33 -5.51
C VAL A 44 -10.68 -4.86 -5.13
N ILE A 45 -9.51 -4.36 -4.72
CA ILE A 45 -9.32 -2.95 -4.36
C ILE A 45 -9.75 -2.05 -5.54
N ALA A 46 -9.27 -2.30 -6.75
CA ALA A 46 -9.59 -1.46 -7.91
C ALA A 46 -11.07 -1.50 -8.29
N ALA A 47 -11.72 -2.67 -8.19
CA ALA A 47 -13.14 -2.82 -8.51
C ALA A 47 -14.05 -2.11 -7.51
N MET A 48 -13.72 -2.16 -6.21
CA MET A 48 -14.61 -1.74 -5.13
C MET A 48 -14.32 -0.35 -4.57
N THR A 49 -13.09 0.15 -4.71
CA THR A 49 -12.72 1.47 -4.19
C THR A 49 -13.54 2.58 -4.85
N PRO A 50 -14.18 3.47 -4.08
CA PRO A 50 -14.89 4.63 -4.61
C PRO A 50 -13.93 5.69 -5.18
N GLU A 51 -14.49 6.72 -5.80
CA GLU A 51 -13.71 7.89 -6.22
C GLU A 51 -13.21 8.71 -5.02
N ASN A 52 -12.19 9.53 -5.27
CA ASN A 52 -11.67 10.53 -4.33
C ASN A 52 -11.03 9.97 -3.06
N VAL A 53 -10.67 8.68 -3.01
CA VAL A 53 -9.91 8.12 -1.89
C VAL A 53 -8.43 8.54 -1.93
N ILE A 54 -7.75 8.36 -0.81
CA ILE A 54 -6.30 8.54 -0.70
C ILE A 54 -5.67 7.17 -0.41
N PHE A 55 -4.74 6.76 -1.24
CA PHE A 55 -3.90 5.58 -0.97
C PHE A 55 -2.60 6.02 -0.30
N ALA A 56 -2.32 5.48 0.89
CA ALA A 56 -1.02 5.55 1.57
C ALA A 56 -0.34 4.19 1.38
N ASP A 57 0.41 4.03 0.28
CA ASP A 57 0.89 2.73 -0.20
C ASP A 57 2.30 2.41 0.31
N GLU A 58 2.38 1.34 1.09
CA GLU A 58 3.62 0.66 1.46
C GLU A 58 3.47 -0.86 1.31
N ALA A 59 2.78 -1.33 0.28
CA ALA A 59 2.63 -2.77 0.03
C ALA A 59 3.92 -3.43 -0.50
N ALA A 60 4.99 -2.67 -0.70
CA ALA A 60 6.31 -3.13 -1.12
C ALA A 60 6.25 -3.98 -2.40
N THR A 61 6.55 -5.28 -2.33
CA THR A 61 6.50 -6.17 -3.49
C THR A 61 5.08 -6.32 -4.07
N ALA A 62 4.05 -6.17 -3.25
CA ALA A 62 2.65 -6.22 -3.69
C ALA A 62 2.16 -4.90 -4.32
N SER A 63 2.92 -3.80 -4.21
CA SER A 63 2.58 -2.52 -4.87
C SER A 63 2.61 -2.62 -6.39
N LEU A 64 3.44 -3.46 -6.99
CA LEU A 64 3.54 -3.56 -8.45
C LEU A 64 2.21 -3.94 -9.13
N PRO A 65 1.54 -5.05 -8.77
CA PRO A 65 0.22 -5.35 -9.30
C PRO A 65 -0.84 -4.32 -8.89
N LEU A 66 -0.73 -3.73 -7.69
CA LEU A 66 -1.65 -2.69 -7.24
C LEU A 66 -1.55 -1.44 -8.13
N LEU A 67 -0.36 -0.90 -8.35
CA LEU A 67 -0.13 0.28 -9.20
C LEU A 67 -0.65 0.08 -10.62
N SER A 68 -0.34 -1.06 -11.25
CA SER A 68 -0.76 -1.35 -12.62
C SER A 68 -2.28 -1.47 -12.75
N THR A 69 -2.95 -2.03 -11.74
CA THR A 69 -4.41 -2.20 -11.71
C THR A 69 -5.09 -0.86 -11.41
N MET A 70 -4.58 -0.12 -10.42
CA MET A 70 -5.12 1.19 -10.02
C MET A 70 -4.96 2.28 -11.08
N ALA A 71 -3.99 2.16 -11.99
CA ALA A 71 -3.83 3.10 -13.11
C ALA A 71 -5.08 3.22 -13.99
N ARG A 72 -5.97 2.24 -13.98
CA ARG A 72 -7.24 2.20 -14.71
C ARG A 72 -8.48 2.24 -13.81
N ALA A 73 -8.30 2.39 -12.50
CA ALA A 73 -9.38 2.49 -11.52
C ALA A 73 -9.96 3.91 -11.45
N ARG A 74 -10.94 4.10 -10.57
CA ARG A 74 -11.55 5.42 -10.35
C ARG A 74 -10.52 6.45 -9.88
N PRO A 75 -10.72 7.75 -10.18
CA PRO A 75 -9.80 8.81 -9.77
C PRO A 75 -9.53 8.79 -8.26
N HIS A 76 -8.26 8.83 -7.89
CA HIS A 76 -7.79 8.78 -6.50
C HIS A 76 -6.46 9.53 -6.35
N THR A 77 -6.07 9.81 -5.12
CA THR A 77 -4.73 10.31 -4.79
C THR A 77 -3.86 9.14 -4.37
N HIS A 78 -2.64 9.07 -4.86
CA HIS A 78 -1.68 8.03 -4.47
C HIS A 78 -0.46 8.66 -3.80
N LEU A 79 -0.18 8.24 -2.58
CA LEU A 79 0.98 8.62 -1.78
C LEU A 79 1.88 7.39 -1.65
N PRO A 80 2.90 7.26 -2.51
CA PRO A 80 3.80 6.10 -2.48
C PRO A 80 4.82 6.21 -1.37
N LEU A 81 5.46 5.08 -1.05
CA LEU A 81 6.60 5.04 -0.14
C LEU A 81 7.74 5.93 -0.65
N THR A 82 8.06 6.97 0.11
CA THR A 82 9.06 7.97 -0.27
C THR A 82 10.45 7.54 0.20
N GLY A 83 11.39 7.44 -0.73
CA GLY A 83 12.80 7.17 -0.43
C GLY A 83 13.07 5.82 0.23
N GLY A 84 12.15 4.85 0.14
CA GLY A 84 12.29 3.55 0.78
C GLY A 84 12.22 3.60 2.31
N SER A 85 11.55 4.60 2.89
CA SER A 85 11.40 4.79 4.34
C SER A 85 10.40 3.78 4.92
N ILE A 86 10.86 2.56 5.16
CA ILE A 86 10.04 1.46 5.67
C ILE A 86 9.37 1.85 7.00
N GLY A 87 8.05 1.58 7.09
CA GLY A 87 7.21 1.98 8.23
C GLY A 87 6.52 3.33 8.04
N GLN A 88 6.69 4.01 6.91
CA GLN A 88 6.04 5.29 6.61
C GLN A 88 4.53 5.16 6.43
N GLY A 89 4.02 4.05 5.88
CA GLY A 89 2.65 3.92 5.39
C GLY A 89 1.57 4.15 6.45
N LEU A 90 1.67 3.50 7.61
CA LEU A 90 0.68 3.66 8.69
C LEU A 90 0.63 5.11 9.23
N PRO A 91 1.74 5.76 9.63
CA PRO A 91 1.71 7.16 10.05
C PRO A 91 1.33 8.12 8.92
N LEU A 92 1.67 7.83 7.67
CA LEU A 92 1.24 8.61 6.52
C LEU A 92 -0.28 8.56 6.35
N ALA A 93 -0.89 7.38 6.53
CA ALA A 93 -2.34 7.21 6.50
C ALA A 93 -3.04 8.05 7.60
N VAL A 94 -2.47 8.09 8.81
CA VAL A 94 -2.96 8.97 9.89
C VAL A 94 -2.90 10.43 9.46
N GLY A 95 -1.76 10.89 8.94
CA GLY A 95 -1.59 12.26 8.48
C GLY A 95 -2.56 12.63 7.36
N ALA A 96 -2.76 11.72 6.39
CA ALA A 96 -3.68 11.92 5.28
C ALA A 96 -5.15 12.04 5.75
N ALA A 97 -5.58 11.17 6.66
CA ALA A 97 -6.93 11.20 7.20
C ALA A 97 -7.22 12.46 8.04
N ILE A 98 -6.24 12.95 8.80
CA ILE A 98 -6.35 14.20 9.55
C ILE A 98 -6.40 15.40 8.59
N ALA A 99 -5.59 15.40 7.53
CA ALA A 99 -5.51 16.51 6.59
C ALA A 99 -6.72 16.57 5.64
N ALA A 100 -7.40 15.46 5.40
CA ALA A 100 -8.55 15.36 4.50
C ALA A 100 -9.67 14.50 5.14
N PRO A 101 -10.35 14.99 6.18
CA PRO A 101 -11.29 14.21 6.99
C PRO A 101 -12.58 13.80 6.24
N ASP A 102 -12.84 14.41 5.09
CA ASP A 102 -13.94 14.09 4.16
C ASP A 102 -13.59 12.99 3.15
N ARG A 103 -12.38 12.45 3.22
CA ARG A 103 -11.88 11.45 2.28
C ARG A 103 -11.46 10.17 3.00
N LYS A 104 -11.95 9.03 2.51
CA LYS A 104 -11.47 7.72 2.98
C LYS A 104 -9.99 7.52 2.63
N VAL A 105 -9.23 6.98 3.57
CA VAL A 105 -7.84 6.57 3.34
C VAL A 105 -7.75 5.05 3.26
N ILE A 106 -7.02 4.55 2.29
CA ILE A 106 -6.73 3.13 2.14
C ILE A 106 -5.21 2.96 2.25
N CYS A 107 -4.78 2.09 3.15
CA CYS A 107 -3.37 1.84 3.42
C CYS A 107 -3.00 0.39 3.12
N PRO A 108 -2.64 0.06 1.87
CA PRO A 108 -2.02 -1.22 1.54
C PRO A 108 -0.61 -1.26 2.14
N HIS A 109 -0.30 -2.31 2.92
CA HIS A 109 0.97 -2.36 3.67
C HIS A 109 1.53 -3.77 3.75
N GLY A 110 2.83 -3.92 3.60
CA GLY A 110 3.52 -5.18 3.90
C GLY A 110 3.64 -5.41 5.41
N ASP A 111 3.53 -6.67 5.85
CA ASP A 111 3.60 -7.05 7.27
C ASP A 111 4.90 -6.64 7.94
N GLY A 112 6.04 -6.85 7.27
CA GLY A 112 7.35 -6.45 7.79
C GLY A 112 7.48 -4.95 7.98
N GLY A 113 6.97 -4.14 7.04
CA GLY A 113 6.95 -2.68 7.15
C GLY A 113 6.00 -2.18 8.26
N ALA A 114 4.81 -2.77 8.33
CA ALA A 114 3.82 -2.40 9.35
C ALA A 114 4.31 -2.64 10.78
N ALA A 115 5.17 -3.63 11.00
CA ALA A 115 5.77 -3.92 12.31
C ALA A 115 6.62 -2.78 12.86
N TYR A 116 7.14 -1.89 12.02
CA TYR A 116 7.95 -0.74 12.45
C TYR A 116 7.12 0.35 13.14
N THR A 117 5.86 0.51 12.75
CA THR A 117 5.03 1.65 13.18
C THR A 117 3.60 1.24 13.54
N MET A 118 3.39 -0.01 13.96
CA MET A 118 2.07 -0.56 14.30
C MET A 118 1.33 0.24 15.38
N GLN A 119 2.03 0.98 16.24
CA GLN A 119 1.44 1.88 17.22
C GLN A 119 0.59 3.00 16.59
N ALA A 120 0.75 3.28 15.29
CA ALA A 120 -0.14 4.20 14.58
C ALA A 120 -1.60 3.73 14.57
N LEU A 121 -1.86 2.41 14.68
CA LEU A 121 -3.20 1.83 14.81
C LEU A 121 -3.95 2.39 16.03
N TRP A 122 -3.23 2.53 17.17
CA TRP A 122 -3.81 3.14 18.35
C TRP A 122 -4.25 4.59 18.12
N THR A 123 -3.44 5.37 17.38
CA THR A 123 -3.81 6.75 17.02
C THR A 123 -5.04 6.78 16.12
N MET A 124 -5.11 5.86 15.14
CA MET A 124 -6.27 5.73 14.24
C MET A 124 -7.56 5.44 15.03
N ALA A 125 -7.51 4.51 15.97
CA ALA A 125 -8.63 4.17 16.85
C ALA A 125 -9.02 5.35 17.74
N ARG A 126 -8.05 6.00 18.39
CA ARG A 126 -8.27 7.15 19.29
C ARG A 126 -8.96 8.30 18.57
N GLU A 127 -8.49 8.64 17.38
CA GLU A 127 -9.01 9.78 16.60
C GLU A 127 -10.21 9.38 15.72
N LYS A 128 -10.62 8.09 15.72
CA LYS A 128 -11.73 7.55 14.92
C LYS A 128 -11.60 7.88 13.43
N LEU A 129 -10.39 7.67 12.89
CA LEU A 129 -10.07 8.01 11.51
C LEU A 129 -10.69 7.00 10.54
N ASP A 130 -11.23 7.49 9.40
CA ASP A 130 -11.77 6.64 8.34
C ASP A 130 -10.64 6.07 7.46
N ILE A 131 -9.97 5.04 7.99
CA ILE A 131 -8.84 4.37 7.35
C ILE A 131 -9.13 2.88 7.23
N VAL A 132 -8.97 2.33 6.02
CA VAL A 132 -8.93 0.88 5.77
C VAL A 132 -7.47 0.46 5.58
N ILE A 133 -7.01 -0.51 6.37
CA ILE A 133 -5.65 -1.03 6.29
C ILE A 133 -5.70 -2.44 5.71
N VAL A 134 -4.89 -2.69 4.68
CA VAL A 134 -4.77 -4.01 4.05
C VAL A 134 -3.35 -4.53 4.27
N ILE A 135 -3.17 -5.44 5.25
CA ILE A 135 -1.86 -6.03 5.54
C ILE A 135 -1.63 -7.27 4.65
N TYR A 136 -0.64 -7.20 3.78
CA TYR A 136 -0.14 -8.34 3.01
C TYR A 136 0.78 -9.19 3.89
N ALA A 137 0.20 -10.14 4.62
CA ALA A 137 0.92 -10.99 5.57
C ALA A 137 1.61 -12.16 4.84
N ASN A 138 2.66 -11.86 4.07
CA ASN A 138 3.48 -12.85 3.38
C ASN A 138 4.55 -13.48 4.29
N ARG A 139 4.70 -12.99 5.50
CA ARG A 139 5.62 -13.47 6.54
C ARG A 139 7.08 -13.47 6.11
N SER A 140 7.47 -12.50 5.29
CA SER A 140 8.83 -12.38 4.79
C SER A 140 9.16 -10.94 4.41
N TYR A 141 10.40 -10.55 4.62
CA TYR A 141 10.97 -9.37 3.97
C TYR A 141 11.29 -9.66 2.50
N ALA A 142 10.25 -9.93 1.70
CA ALA A 142 10.37 -10.37 0.31
C ALA A 142 11.19 -9.40 -0.57
N ILE A 143 11.11 -8.11 -0.32
CA ILE A 143 11.91 -7.11 -1.05
C ILE A 143 13.41 -7.32 -0.82
N LEU A 144 13.83 -7.68 0.40
CA LEU A 144 15.23 -7.93 0.70
C LEU A 144 15.75 -9.21 0.02
N ASN A 145 14.90 -10.23 -0.13
CA ASN A 145 15.24 -11.43 -0.91
C ASN A 145 15.49 -11.07 -2.39
N ILE A 146 14.70 -10.15 -2.95
CA ILE A 146 14.90 -9.65 -4.32
C ILE A 146 16.23 -8.89 -4.42
N GLU A 147 16.51 -8.01 -3.46
CA GLU A 147 17.75 -7.22 -3.47
C GLU A 147 19.01 -8.09 -3.28
N LEU A 148 18.97 -9.13 -2.44
CA LEU A 148 20.06 -10.12 -2.37
C LEU A 148 20.37 -10.73 -3.73
N GLY A 149 19.35 -11.09 -4.51
CA GLY A 149 19.52 -11.57 -5.87
C GLY A 149 20.14 -10.53 -6.81
N ARG A 150 19.72 -9.26 -6.69
CA ARG A 150 20.23 -8.16 -7.52
C ARG A 150 21.72 -7.87 -7.30
N VAL A 151 22.18 -7.95 -6.07
CA VAL A 151 23.59 -7.73 -5.73
C VAL A 151 24.45 -8.97 -5.90
N GLY A 152 23.89 -10.06 -6.43
CA GLY A 152 24.61 -11.31 -6.66
C GLY A 152 25.00 -12.06 -5.38
N ALA A 153 24.35 -11.78 -4.25
CA ALA A 153 24.57 -12.49 -2.98
C ALA A 153 23.94 -13.89 -3.03
N THR A 154 24.46 -14.73 -3.94
CA THR A 154 24.08 -16.14 -4.06
C THR A 154 24.73 -16.94 -2.96
N GLY A 155 23.96 -17.80 -2.27
CA GLY A 155 24.52 -18.66 -1.22
C GLY A 155 24.51 -18.03 0.18
N SER A 156 23.61 -17.09 0.43
CA SER A 156 23.33 -16.63 1.80
C SER A 156 23.09 -17.82 2.70
N GLY A 157 23.83 -17.91 3.82
CA GLY A 157 23.70 -19.02 4.76
C GLY A 157 22.36 -19.00 5.50
N PRO A 158 21.98 -20.10 6.19
CA PRO A 158 20.69 -20.22 6.87
C PRO A 158 20.43 -19.11 7.91
N VAL A 159 21.48 -18.60 8.56
CA VAL A 159 21.36 -17.50 9.53
C VAL A 159 20.95 -16.20 8.83
N ALA A 160 21.56 -15.87 7.70
CA ALA A 160 21.19 -14.68 6.93
C ALA A 160 19.75 -14.79 6.41
N MET A 161 19.34 -15.93 5.91
CA MET A 161 17.98 -16.17 5.43
C MET A 161 16.94 -16.13 6.56
N SER A 162 17.27 -16.58 7.76
CA SER A 162 16.36 -16.51 8.91
C SER A 162 16.06 -15.08 9.35
N MET A 163 16.94 -14.12 9.06
CA MET A 163 16.68 -12.68 9.32
C MET A 163 15.63 -12.07 8.41
N LEU A 164 15.32 -12.73 7.30
CA LEU A 164 14.31 -12.29 6.34
C LEU A 164 12.97 -13.01 6.52
N ASP A 165 12.92 -13.95 7.46
CA ASP A 165 11.76 -14.76 7.77
C ASP A 165 10.98 -14.18 8.94
N LEU A 166 9.67 -14.03 8.77
CA LEU A 166 8.73 -13.52 9.77
C LEU A 166 7.72 -14.60 10.25
N HIS A 167 8.06 -15.90 10.06
CA HIS A 167 7.22 -17.01 10.49
C HIS A 167 7.39 -17.38 11.97
N ASN A 168 8.53 -17.10 12.58
CA ASN A 168 8.86 -17.59 13.91
C ASN A 168 9.30 -16.49 14.90
N PRO A 169 8.36 -16.00 15.76
CA PRO A 169 6.93 -16.30 15.75
C PRO A 169 6.17 -15.52 14.65
N GLU A 170 5.08 -16.10 14.14
CA GLU A 170 4.17 -15.41 13.22
C GLU A 170 3.45 -14.27 13.93
N MET A 171 3.48 -13.08 13.35
CA MET A 171 2.71 -11.92 13.83
C MET A 171 1.22 -12.12 13.58
N ASN A 172 0.41 -12.15 14.62
CA ASN A 172 -1.05 -12.19 14.49
C ASN A 172 -1.60 -10.77 14.36
N TRP A 173 -1.72 -10.29 13.14
CA TRP A 173 -2.14 -8.93 12.84
C TRP A 173 -3.55 -8.58 13.33
N THR A 174 -4.49 -9.54 13.33
CA THR A 174 -5.82 -9.28 13.86
C THR A 174 -5.78 -9.02 15.36
N LYS A 175 -5.04 -9.84 16.14
CA LYS A 175 -4.86 -9.61 17.58
C LYS A 175 -4.10 -8.33 17.90
N ILE A 176 -3.10 -7.97 17.08
CA ILE A 176 -2.36 -6.70 17.23
C ILE A 176 -3.30 -5.53 17.03
N ALA A 177 -4.09 -5.54 15.95
CA ALA A 177 -5.04 -4.48 15.65
C ALA A 177 -6.11 -4.34 16.75
N GLU A 178 -6.73 -5.45 17.15
CA GLU A 178 -7.71 -5.50 18.24
C GLU A 178 -7.14 -4.98 19.56
N GLY A 179 -5.90 -5.37 19.91
CA GLY A 179 -5.20 -4.89 21.09
C GLY A 179 -4.89 -3.39 21.07
N LEU A 180 -4.86 -2.77 19.89
CA LEU A 180 -4.68 -1.33 19.68
C LEU A 180 -6.03 -0.61 19.41
N GLY A 181 -7.15 -1.32 19.53
CA GLY A 181 -8.49 -0.75 19.41
C GLY A 181 -9.05 -0.66 17.99
N VAL A 182 -8.43 -1.33 17.03
CA VAL A 182 -8.88 -1.38 15.63
C VAL A 182 -9.55 -2.74 15.36
N GLU A 183 -10.77 -2.70 14.82
CA GLU A 183 -11.44 -3.91 14.33
C GLU A 183 -10.66 -4.54 13.18
N ALA A 184 -10.53 -5.86 13.17
CA ALA A 184 -9.74 -6.55 12.17
C ALA A 184 -10.29 -7.94 11.84
N SER A 185 -10.09 -8.34 10.59
CA SER A 185 -10.47 -9.66 10.09
C SER A 185 -9.34 -10.21 9.21
N ARG A 186 -9.42 -11.50 8.88
CA ARG A 186 -8.48 -12.18 8.00
C ARG A 186 -9.21 -12.81 6.84
N ALA A 187 -8.71 -12.61 5.64
CA ALA A 187 -9.17 -13.27 4.43
C ALA A 187 -8.10 -14.22 3.87
N THR A 188 -8.52 -15.30 3.27
CA THR A 188 -7.67 -16.29 2.58
C THR A 188 -8.10 -16.50 1.13
N THR A 189 -9.30 -16.06 0.77
CA THR A 189 -9.82 -16.05 -0.60
C THR A 189 -10.19 -14.65 -1.05
N CYS A 190 -10.30 -14.47 -2.37
CA CYS A 190 -10.71 -13.20 -2.96
C CYS A 190 -12.14 -12.81 -2.56
N GLU A 191 -13.04 -13.80 -2.44
CA GLU A 191 -14.42 -13.59 -2.03
C GLU A 191 -14.52 -13.12 -0.58
N GLU A 192 -13.76 -13.76 0.33
CA GLU A 192 -13.67 -13.32 1.73
C GLU A 192 -13.13 -11.90 1.83
N PHE A 193 -12.07 -11.59 1.07
CA PHE A 193 -11.48 -10.26 1.07
C PHE A 193 -12.47 -9.23 0.51
N ALA A 194 -13.16 -9.52 -0.58
CA ALA A 194 -14.17 -8.62 -1.14
C ALA A 194 -15.36 -8.37 -0.20
N ALA A 195 -15.72 -9.37 0.60
CA ALA A 195 -16.80 -9.22 1.59
C ALA A 195 -16.39 -8.40 2.83
N GLN A 196 -15.09 -8.34 3.14
CA GLN A 196 -14.53 -7.63 4.29
C GLN A 196 -14.07 -6.21 3.95
N TYR A 197 -13.68 -5.97 2.70
CA TYR A 197 -13.17 -4.69 2.20
C TYR A 197 -14.28 -3.67 1.95
#